data_93a746545de4fb0e368d2d755b90dcd0
#
_entry.id   93a746545de4fb0e368d2d755b90dcd0
#
_cell.length_a   1.000
_cell.length_b   1.000
_cell.length_c   1.000
_cell.angle_alpha   90.00
_cell.angle_beta   90.00
_cell.angle_gamma   90.00
#
_symmetry.space_group_name_H-M   'P 1'
#
loop_
_entity.id
_entity.type
_entity.pdbx_description
1 polymer ?
#
loop_
_entity_poly.entity_id
_entity_poly.type
_entity_poly.pdbx_seq_one_letter_code
_entity_poly.pdbx_strand_id
1 'polypeptide(L)'
;MAGVVPQGADPAAAKATYIANLKYAARTLAPHGITVLLEAINSRDIPGFFINTQAESYDICAAVDEPNLKMQMDLYHMQVMEGDIATKLRKYLPHCGHIQIAGAPGRNEPDTGEVRYEYLFHLLDEIGYRGWIGCEYRPAGKTTDGLGWFAPWRNQ
;
A
#
# COMPACT_ATOMS: atom_id res chain seq x y z
N MET A 1 0.64 -11.16 -3.59
CA MET A 1 0.10 -11.03 -2.22
C MET A 1 0.85 -11.96 -1.27
N ALA A 2 1.15 -11.52 -0.05
CA ALA A 2 1.90 -12.32 0.93
C ALA A 2 1.11 -13.55 1.42
N GLY A 3 -0.22 -13.44 1.48
CA GLY A 3 -1.09 -14.50 1.97
C GLY A 3 -1.12 -14.60 3.50
N VAL A 4 -1.74 -15.64 3.99
CA VAL A 4 -1.85 -15.96 5.41
C VAL A 4 -0.89 -17.09 5.74
N VAL A 5 -0.14 -16.98 6.84
CA VAL A 5 0.76 -18.06 7.29
C VAL A 5 -0.08 -19.22 7.79
N PRO A 6 0.11 -20.46 7.29
CA PRO A 6 -0.65 -21.61 7.75
C PRO A 6 -0.44 -21.85 9.26
N GLN A 7 -1.48 -22.31 9.93
CA GLN A 7 -1.41 -22.65 11.35
C GLN A 7 -0.31 -23.71 11.60
N GLY A 8 0.57 -23.46 12.55
CA GLY A 8 1.68 -24.35 12.89
C GLY A 8 2.90 -24.24 11.97
N ALA A 9 2.87 -23.39 10.96
CA ALA A 9 4.06 -23.12 10.17
C ALA A 9 5.05 -22.25 10.97
N ASP A 10 6.35 -22.48 10.75
CA ASP A 10 7.41 -21.64 11.31
C ASP A 10 7.42 -20.26 10.61
N PRO A 11 7.19 -19.15 11.33
CA PRO A 11 7.18 -17.81 10.74
C PRO A 11 8.51 -17.43 10.09
N ALA A 12 9.64 -17.90 10.61
CA ALA A 12 10.96 -17.61 10.04
C ALA A 12 11.15 -18.32 8.69
N ALA A 13 10.73 -19.58 8.58
CA ALA A 13 10.73 -20.31 7.33
C ALA A 13 9.78 -19.72 6.30
N ALA A 14 8.58 -19.27 6.74
CA ALA A 14 7.63 -18.57 5.89
C ALA A 14 8.22 -17.25 5.35
N LYS A 15 8.88 -16.47 6.20
CA LYS A 15 9.57 -15.22 5.79
C LYS A 15 10.68 -15.49 4.78
N ALA A 16 11.52 -16.51 5.01
CA ALA A 16 12.59 -16.88 4.10
C ALA A 16 12.05 -17.30 2.72
N THR A 17 10.99 -18.11 2.70
CA THR A 17 10.31 -18.52 1.46
C THR A 17 9.73 -17.32 0.73
N TYR A 18 9.09 -16.40 1.45
CA TYR A 18 8.49 -15.19 0.86
C TYR A 18 9.55 -14.29 0.21
N ILE A 19 10.68 -14.05 0.89
CA ILE A 19 11.81 -13.29 0.36
C ILE A 19 12.37 -13.96 -0.90
N ALA A 20 12.55 -15.28 -0.89
CA ALA A 20 13.04 -16.02 -2.05
C ALA A 20 12.09 -15.90 -3.26
N ASN A 21 10.77 -16.00 -3.03
CA ASN A 21 9.75 -15.87 -4.06
C ASN A 21 9.70 -14.44 -4.64
N LEU A 22 9.80 -13.41 -3.79
CA LEU A 22 9.85 -12.02 -4.25
C LEU A 22 11.10 -11.75 -5.08
N LYS A 23 12.25 -12.27 -4.65
CA LYS A 23 13.50 -12.14 -5.40
C LYS A 23 13.41 -12.81 -6.77
N TYR A 24 12.84 -14.00 -6.83
CA TYR A 24 12.57 -14.70 -8.09
C TYR A 24 11.64 -13.87 -8.99
N ALA A 25 10.52 -13.38 -8.46
CA ALA A 25 9.56 -12.58 -9.21
C ALA A 25 10.19 -11.28 -9.73
N ALA A 26 10.91 -10.55 -8.88
CA ALA A 26 11.57 -9.32 -9.24
C ALA A 26 12.58 -9.54 -10.38
N ARG A 27 13.46 -10.54 -10.27
CA ARG A 27 14.44 -10.86 -11.31
C ARG A 27 13.82 -11.31 -12.61
N THR A 28 12.74 -12.10 -12.55
CA THR A 28 12.02 -12.56 -13.74
C THR A 28 11.37 -11.41 -14.50
N LEU A 29 10.85 -10.41 -13.77
CA LEU A 29 10.10 -9.30 -14.34
C LEU A 29 10.98 -8.08 -14.71
N ALA A 30 12.19 -7.98 -14.16
CA ALA A 30 13.12 -6.88 -14.43
C ALA A 30 13.43 -6.68 -15.92
N PRO A 31 13.72 -7.73 -16.73
CA PRO A 31 13.99 -7.56 -18.17
C PRO A 31 12.79 -7.01 -18.97
N HIS A 32 11.60 -7.09 -18.39
CA HIS A 32 10.35 -6.59 -19.00
C HIS A 32 9.97 -5.18 -18.51
N GLY A 33 10.81 -4.54 -17.69
CA GLY A 33 10.54 -3.22 -17.11
C GLY A 33 9.37 -3.20 -16.12
N ILE A 34 9.00 -4.36 -15.56
CA ILE A 34 7.86 -4.49 -14.65
C ILE A 34 8.34 -4.35 -13.20
N THR A 35 7.70 -3.44 -12.46
CA THR A 35 7.90 -3.29 -11.02
C THR A 35 7.02 -4.27 -10.26
N VAL A 36 7.60 -4.99 -9.31
CA VAL A 36 6.86 -5.81 -8.35
C VAL A 36 6.50 -4.94 -7.15
N LEU A 37 5.26 -4.99 -6.71
CA LEU A 37 4.77 -4.22 -5.58
C LEU A 37 4.47 -5.12 -4.40
N LEU A 38 4.95 -4.72 -3.22
CA LEU A 38 4.71 -5.37 -1.95
C LEU A 38 3.78 -4.52 -1.11
N GLU A 39 2.62 -5.06 -0.76
CA GLU A 39 1.59 -4.39 0.01
C GLU A 39 1.46 -4.98 1.42
N ALA A 40 1.45 -4.10 2.42
CA ALA A 40 1.03 -4.41 3.78
C ALA A 40 -0.49 -4.26 3.90
N ILE A 41 -1.17 -5.32 4.34
CA ILE A 41 -2.64 -5.37 4.45
C ILE A 41 -3.06 -5.49 5.92
N ASN A 42 -4.07 -4.73 6.33
CA ASN A 42 -4.51 -4.68 7.71
C ASN A 42 -5.09 -6.03 8.18
N SER A 43 -4.85 -6.34 9.46
CA SER A 43 -5.31 -7.59 10.09
C SER A 43 -6.80 -7.59 10.45
N ARG A 44 -7.49 -6.43 10.37
CA ARG A 44 -8.93 -6.33 10.56
C ARG A 44 -9.69 -6.92 9.37
N ASP A 45 -9.26 -6.59 8.14
CA ASP A 45 -9.90 -7.07 6.92
C ASP A 45 -9.44 -8.49 6.56
N ILE A 46 -8.15 -8.78 6.77
CA ILE A 46 -7.57 -10.11 6.53
C ILE A 46 -6.80 -10.58 7.77
N PRO A 47 -7.47 -11.23 8.75
CA PRO A 47 -6.80 -11.77 9.92
C PRO A 47 -5.68 -12.75 9.57
N GLY A 48 -4.51 -12.55 10.17
CA GLY A 48 -3.34 -13.40 9.94
C GLY A 48 -2.58 -13.13 8.65
N PHE A 49 -2.91 -12.06 7.91
CA PHE A 49 -2.10 -11.66 6.76
C PHE A 49 -0.65 -11.42 7.17
N PHE A 50 0.30 -11.88 6.35
CA PHE A 50 1.70 -12.03 6.76
C PHE A 50 2.43 -10.71 7.00
N ILE A 51 2.04 -9.63 6.31
CA ILE A 51 2.67 -8.31 6.40
C ILE A 51 1.59 -7.27 6.65
N ASN A 52 1.65 -6.57 7.77
CA ASN A 52 0.59 -5.68 8.20
C ASN A 52 1.03 -4.21 8.32
N THR A 53 2.34 -3.94 8.39
CA THR A 53 2.87 -2.60 8.63
C THR A 53 3.82 -2.14 7.51
N GLN A 54 3.98 -0.82 7.38
CA GLN A 54 4.93 -0.26 6.41
C GLN A 54 6.38 -0.59 6.76
N ALA A 55 6.69 -0.72 8.04
CA ALA A 55 8.02 -1.13 8.50
C ALA A 55 8.35 -2.56 8.04
N GLU A 56 7.43 -3.50 8.22
CA GLU A 56 7.61 -4.89 7.75
C GLU A 56 7.76 -4.95 6.23
N SER A 57 6.94 -4.19 5.49
CA SER A 57 7.04 -4.09 4.03
C SER A 57 8.41 -3.58 3.59
N TYR A 58 8.89 -2.50 4.24
CA TYR A 58 10.22 -1.93 3.97
C TYR A 58 11.34 -2.94 4.25
N ASP A 59 11.30 -3.61 5.42
CA ASP A 59 12.32 -4.59 5.83
C ASP A 59 12.42 -5.76 4.86
N ILE A 60 11.29 -6.22 4.31
CA ILE A 60 11.27 -7.28 3.30
C ILE A 60 11.82 -6.77 1.97
N CYS A 61 11.42 -5.58 1.52
CA CYS A 61 11.99 -4.98 0.30
C CYS A 61 13.51 -4.85 0.42
N ALA A 62 14.01 -4.38 1.57
CA ALA A 62 15.45 -4.27 1.83
C ALA A 62 16.15 -5.64 1.86
N ALA A 63 15.53 -6.67 2.45
CA ALA A 63 16.10 -8.02 2.48
C ALA A 63 16.12 -8.71 1.11
N VAL A 64 15.19 -8.38 0.22
CA VAL A 64 15.16 -8.89 -1.16
C VAL A 64 16.24 -8.22 -2.00
N ASP A 65 16.49 -6.92 -1.80
CA ASP A 65 17.53 -6.12 -2.46
C ASP A 65 17.49 -6.19 -4.00
N GLU A 66 16.29 -5.99 -4.56
CA GLU A 66 16.10 -5.91 -6.02
C GLU A 66 15.49 -4.54 -6.39
N PRO A 67 16.07 -3.81 -7.36
CA PRO A 67 15.71 -2.41 -7.63
C PRO A 67 14.26 -2.24 -8.12
N ASN A 68 13.69 -3.26 -8.75
CA ASN A 68 12.31 -3.28 -9.24
C ASN A 68 11.30 -3.89 -8.25
N LEU A 69 11.69 -4.14 -7.00
CA LEU A 69 10.75 -4.43 -5.91
C LEU A 69 10.52 -3.15 -5.11
N LYS A 70 9.28 -2.69 -5.03
CA LYS A 70 8.88 -1.47 -4.34
C LYS A 70 7.71 -1.72 -3.40
N MET A 71 7.54 -0.82 -2.43
CA MET A 71 6.37 -0.82 -1.56
C MET A 71 5.13 -0.32 -2.33
N GLN A 72 3.99 -0.95 -2.12
CA GLN A 72 2.68 -0.36 -2.36
C GLN A 72 2.16 0.18 -1.04
N MET A 73 1.97 1.48 -0.97
CA MET A 73 1.50 2.15 0.25
C MET A 73 -0.01 2.40 0.12
N ASP A 74 -0.83 1.47 0.61
CA ASP A 74 -2.26 1.71 0.76
C ASP A 74 -2.51 2.47 2.06
N LEU A 75 -2.97 3.71 1.94
CA LEU A 75 -3.15 4.62 3.08
C LEU A 75 -4.32 4.21 3.98
N TYR A 76 -5.30 3.47 3.44
CA TYR A 76 -6.35 2.87 4.23
C TYR A 76 -5.81 1.78 5.16
N HIS A 77 -5.05 0.82 4.61
CA HIS A 77 -4.42 -0.22 5.42
C HIS A 77 -3.47 0.36 6.45
N MET A 78 -2.70 1.38 6.06
CA MET A 78 -1.79 2.11 6.95
C MET A 78 -2.54 2.81 8.09
N GLN A 79 -3.67 3.47 7.81
CA GLN A 79 -4.49 4.11 8.85
C GLN A 79 -5.02 3.10 9.85
N VAL A 80 -5.55 1.97 9.37
CA VAL A 80 -6.13 0.93 10.25
C VAL A 80 -5.09 0.31 11.18
N MET A 81 -3.86 0.11 10.70
CA MET A 81 -2.82 -0.59 11.48
C MET A 81 -1.96 0.34 12.33
N GLU A 82 -1.63 1.50 11.80
CA GLU A 82 -0.51 2.28 12.34
C GLU A 82 -0.87 3.75 12.59
N GLY A 83 -1.70 4.37 11.74
CA GLY A 83 -1.89 5.82 11.73
C GLY A 83 -0.61 6.57 11.36
N ASP A 84 -0.53 7.86 11.73
CA ASP A 84 0.62 8.74 11.47
C ASP A 84 1.09 8.71 9.99
N ILE A 85 0.11 8.78 9.08
CA ILE A 85 0.30 8.61 7.64
C ILE A 85 1.33 9.60 7.09
N ALA A 86 1.23 10.87 7.47
CA ALA A 86 2.10 11.94 6.95
C ALA A 86 3.59 11.66 7.22
N THR A 87 3.92 11.24 8.44
CA THR A 87 5.29 10.87 8.83
C THR A 87 5.78 9.66 8.05
N LYS A 88 4.91 8.65 7.87
CA LYS A 88 5.25 7.43 7.12
C LYS A 88 5.43 7.70 5.63
N LEU A 89 4.61 8.55 5.03
CA LEU A 89 4.82 9.00 3.66
C LEU A 89 6.19 9.66 3.49
N ARG A 90 6.55 10.62 4.34
CA ARG A 90 7.88 11.26 4.30
C ARG A 90 9.02 10.24 4.43
N LYS A 91 8.85 9.23 5.27
CA LYS A 91 9.88 8.22 5.54
C LYS A 91 10.05 7.22 4.40
N TYR A 92 8.95 6.68 3.88
CA TYR A 92 8.98 5.52 3.00
C TYR A 92 8.77 5.84 1.51
N LEU A 93 8.42 7.09 1.17
CA LEU A 93 8.19 7.49 -0.23
C LEU A 93 9.34 7.15 -1.19
N PRO A 94 10.63 7.25 -0.81
CA PRO A 94 11.74 6.86 -1.70
C PRO A 94 11.71 5.38 -2.13
N HIS A 95 11.00 4.54 -1.38
CA HIS A 95 10.86 3.10 -1.62
C HIS A 95 9.48 2.72 -2.17
N CYS A 96 8.59 3.71 -2.35
CA CYS A 96 7.23 3.52 -2.82
C CYS A 96 7.18 3.45 -4.36
N GLY A 97 6.46 2.45 -4.88
CA GLY A 97 6.18 2.33 -6.31
C GLY A 97 4.74 2.68 -6.68
N HIS A 98 3.82 2.63 -5.72
CA HIS A 98 2.42 2.94 -5.93
C HIS A 98 1.72 3.30 -4.62
N ILE A 99 0.74 4.20 -4.69
CA ILE A 99 -0.10 4.58 -3.55
C ILE A 99 -1.54 4.17 -3.83
N GLN A 100 -2.24 3.68 -2.81
CA GLN A 100 -3.68 3.44 -2.84
C GLN A 100 -4.40 4.18 -1.72
N ILE A 101 -5.68 4.49 -1.95
CA ILE A 101 -6.53 5.24 -1.03
C ILE A 101 -7.93 4.64 -0.92
N ALA A 102 -8.51 4.74 0.29
CA ALA A 102 -9.91 4.52 0.60
C ALA A 102 -10.29 5.24 1.90
N GLY A 103 -11.56 5.55 2.09
CA GLY A 103 -12.06 6.15 3.34
C GLY A 103 -11.94 5.17 4.51
N ALA A 104 -11.35 5.60 5.61
CA ALA A 104 -11.26 4.81 6.84
C ALA A 104 -12.27 5.34 7.88
N PRO A 105 -12.95 4.48 8.64
CA PRO A 105 -12.74 3.03 8.77
C PRO A 105 -13.54 2.15 7.80
N GLY A 106 -14.49 2.70 7.01
CA GLY A 106 -15.48 1.94 6.24
C GLY A 106 -14.98 1.37 4.91
N ARG A 107 -13.81 1.78 4.44
CA ARG A 107 -13.26 1.50 3.10
C ARG A 107 -14.17 1.97 1.97
N ASN A 108 -14.93 3.06 2.20
CA ASN A 108 -15.78 3.72 1.22
C ASN A 108 -15.01 4.83 0.47
N GLU A 109 -15.75 5.78 -0.12
CA GLU A 109 -15.19 6.93 -0.84
C GLU A 109 -14.14 7.68 0.00
N PRO A 110 -13.02 8.16 -0.60
CA PRO A 110 -11.91 8.78 0.14
C PRO A 110 -12.27 10.02 0.96
N ASP A 111 -13.32 10.75 0.59
CA ASP A 111 -13.83 11.92 1.34
C ASP A 111 -14.68 11.55 2.54
N THR A 112 -14.88 10.26 2.79
CA THR A 112 -15.65 9.76 3.94
C THR A 112 -14.72 9.21 5.02
N GLY A 113 -15.05 9.46 6.30
CA GLY A 113 -14.32 8.91 7.43
C GLY A 113 -13.25 9.85 8.02
N GLU A 114 -12.20 9.27 8.61
CA GLU A 114 -11.28 9.99 9.49
C GLU A 114 -9.98 10.46 8.83
N VAL A 115 -9.71 10.07 7.56
CA VAL A 115 -8.50 10.45 6.83
C VAL A 115 -8.75 11.70 6.00
N ARG A 116 -7.97 12.74 6.24
CA ARG A 116 -8.05 13.98 5.45
C ARG A 116 -7.18 13.87 4.19
N TYR A 117 -7.72 13.30 3.12
CA TYR A 117 -6.99 13.10 1.87
C TYR A 117 -6.57 14.39 1.17
N GLU A 118 -7.35 15.47 1.25
CA GLU A 118 -6.94 16.77 0.74
C GLU A 118 -5.56 17.21 1.25
N TYR A 119 -5.34 17.07 2.56
CA TYR A 119 -4.02 17.35 3.16
C TYR A 119 -2.95 16.40 2.64
N LEU A 120 -3.26 15.11 2.51
CA LEU A 120 -2.30 14.11 2.06
C LEU A 120 -1.91 14.28 0.59
N PHE A 121 -2.82 14.71 -0.28
CA PHE A 121 -2.52 15.02 -1.68
C PHE A 121 -1.55 16.20 -1.78
N HIS A 122 -1.80 17.30 -1.06
CA HIS A 122 -0.85 18.41 -1.02
C HIS A 122 0.50 17.99 -0.43
N LEU A 123 0.52 17.16 0.59
CA LEU A 123 1.75 16.61 1.14
C LEU A 123 2.52 15.78 0.10
N LEU A 124 1.84 14.93 -0.65
CA LEU A 124 2.47 14.11 -1.70
C LEU A 124 3.12 14.97 -2.79
N ASP A 125 2.44 16.06 -3.20
CA ASP A 125 3.03 17.03 -4.13
C ASP A 125 4.26 17.73 -3.54
N GLU A 126 4.18 18.17 -2.28
CA GLU A 126 5.28 18.81 -1.54
C GLU A 126 6.52 17.93 -1.44
N ILE A 127 6.34 16.64 -1.14
CA ILE A 127 7.45 15.67 -1.01
C ILE A 127 7.86 15.03 -2.34
N GLY A 128 7.27 15.46 -3.46
CA GLY A 128 7.70 15.12 -4.80
C GLY A 128 7.21 13.79 -5.35
N TYR A 129 6.09 13.24 -4.85
CA TYR A 129 5.49 12.06 -5.47
C TYR A 129 5.00 12.38 -6.89
N ARG A 130 5.34 11.53 -7.86
CA ARG A 130 4.97 11.69 -9.29
C ARG A 130 4.31 10.44 -9.87
N GLY A 131 3.98 9.47 -9.01
CA GLY A 131 3.30 8.24 -9.42
C GLY A 131 1.78 8.38 -9.45
N TRP A 132 1.13 7.26 -9.69
CA TRP A 132 -0.32 7.17 -9.68
C TRP A 132 -0.85 6.88 -8.27
N ILE A 133 -2.04 7.42 -7.97
CA ILE A 133 -2.80 7.10 -6.77
C ILE A 133 -4.01 6.28 -7.18
N GLY A 134 -4.00 5.00 -6.85
CA GLY A 134 -5.10 4.07 -7.10
C GLY A 134 -6.22 4.24 -6.08
N CYS A 135 -7.47 4.14 -6.53
CA CYS A 135 -8.63 4.20 -5.66
C CYS A 135 -9.17 2.79 -5.47
N GLU A 136 -8.90 2.19 -4.31
CA GLU A 136 -9.36 0.82 -3.99
C GLU A 136 -10.35 0.85 -2.83
N TYR A 137 -11.57 1.29 -3.10
CA TYR A 137 -12.63 1.40 -2.09
C TYR A 137 -13.91 0.67 -2.50
N ARG A 138 -14.80 0.47 -1.55
CA ARG A 138 -16.15 -0.07 -1.74
C ARG A 138 -17.12 1.10 -1.82
N PRO A 139 -17.67 1.44 -3.00
CA PRO A 139 -18.64 2.52 -3.11
C PRO A 139 -19.82 2.30 -2.16
N ALA A 140 -20.23 3.35 -1.44
CA ALA A 140 -21.39 3.29 -0.55
C ALA A 140 -22.71 3.10 -1.34
N GLY A 141 -22.71 3.49 -2.62
CA GLY A 141 -23.81 3.34 -3.56
C GLY A 141 -23.31 2.89 -4.93
N LYS A 142 -23.86 3.49 -5.99
CA LYS A 142 -23.31 3.31 -7.34
C LYS A 142 -21.99 4.08 -7.45
N THR A 143 -20.98 3.49 -8.06
CA THR A 143 -19.65 4.10 -8.23
C THR A 143 -19.73 5.50 -8.84
N THR A 144 -20.55 5.68 -9.87
CA THR A 144 -20.73 6.97 -10.57
C THR A 144 -21.30 8.07 -9.67
N ASP A 145 -22.15 7.70 -8.72
CA ASP A 145 -22.83 8.65 -7.84
C ASP A 145 -21.88 9.15 -6.72
N GLY A 146 -20.87 8.35 -6.38
CA GLY A 146 -19.85 8.63 -5.34
C GLY A 146 -18.61 9.38 -5.84
N LEU A 147 -18.50 9.73 -7.13
CA LEU A 147 -17.27 10.36 -7.67
C LEU A 147 -17.14 11.88 -7.41
N GLY A 148 -18.05 12.46 -6.66
CA GLY A 148 -18.05 13.91 -6.35
C GLY A 148 -16.76 14.39 -5.68
N TRP A 149 -16.17 13.58 -4.82
CA TRP A 149 -14.90 13.88 -4.14
C TRP A 149 -13.72 14.12 -5.09
N PHE A 150 -13.76 13.53 -6.28
CA PHE A 150 -12.69 13.64 -7.28
C PHE A 150 -12.74 14.95 -8.08
N ALA A 151 -13.86 15.68 -8.06
CA ALA A 151 -14.06 16.88 -8.88
C ALA A 151 -12.95 17.95 -8.75
N PRO A 152 -12.42 18.26 -7.54
CA PRO A 152 -11.31 19.22 -7.37
C PRO A 152 -9.98 18.78 -8.03
N TRP A 153 -9.80 17.49 -8.28
CA TRP A 153 -8.53 16.88 -8.74
C TRP A 153 -8.53 16.54 -10.23
N ARG A 154 -9.64 16.77 -10.92
CA ARG A 154 -9.89 16.33 -12.28
C ARG A 154 -8.99 16.96 -13.35
N ASN A 155 -8.47 18.14 -13.09
CA ASN A 155 -7.76 18.97 -14.08
C ASN A 155 -6.40 19.48 -13.54
N GLN A 156 -5.82 18.75 -12.64
CA GLN A 156 -4.50 19.07 -12.09
C GLN A 156 -3.38 18.26 -12.75
#